data_aeda71326843849b6dc332db4a70175a
#
_entry.id   aeda71326843849b6dc332db4a70175a
#
_cell.length_a   1.000
_cell.length_b   1.000
_cell.length_c   1.000
_cell.angle_alpha   90.00
_cell.angle_beta   90.00
_cell.angle_gamma   90.00
#
_symmetry.space_group_name_H-M   'P 1'
#
loop_
_entity.id
_entity.type
_entity.pdbx_description
1 polymer ?
#
loop_
_entity_poly.entity_id
_entity_poly.type
_entity_poly.pdbx_seq_one_letter_code
_entity_poly.pdbx_strand_id
1 'polypeptide(L)'
;KALNELQKEVPKMHLQVTTEAVGKYLPEAMRKLAYEVVPPGISIGVREMIPSRDPTSEDVKLYKSLTDAGTKIQHICYGPEDIDLLSNLLSLSKISKNGTWCMFVIGHYSGEVSNPEKISIFLDKLKEHSINADWAVCAFAKEEISCLKKAIKLGGKIRVGFENSMLMPDGE
;
A
#
# COMPACT_ATOMS: atom_id res chain seq x y z
N LYS A 1 -15.02 16.02 5.36
CA LYS A 1 -15.78 16.19 6.61
C LYS A 1 -15.37 15.14 7.64
N ALA A 2 -15.59 13.81 7.37
CA ALA A 2 -15.29 12.74 8.32
C ALA A 2 -13.84 12.76 8.83
N LEU A 3 -12.84 12.91 7.95
CA LEU A 3 -11.43 12.98 8.34
C LEU A 3 -11.16 14.09 9.37
N ASN A 4 -11.71 15.29 9.14
CA ASN A 4 -11.53 16.44 10.03
C ASN A 4 -12.21 16.23 11.39
N GLU A 5 -13.33 15.52 11.42
CA GLU A 5 -14.02 15.14 12.67
C GLU A 5 -13.17 14.12 13.44
N LEU A 6 -12.72 13.06 12.76
CA LEU A 6 -11.84 12.06 13.39
C LEU A 6 -10.55 12.66 13.93
N GLN A 7 -9.91 13.58 13.21
CA GLN A 7 -8.70 14.27 13.70
C GLN A 7 -8.94 15.03 15.01
N LYS A 8 -10.15 15.56 15.23
CA LYS A 8 -10.50 16.24 16.50
C LYS A 8 -10.77 15.26 17.61
N GLU A 9 -11.50 14.19 17.33
CA GLU A 9 -11.89 13.18 18.33
C GLU A 9 -10.72 12.31 18.78
N VAL A 10 -9.81 11.98 17.87
CA VAL A 10 -8.67 11.09 18.13
C VAL A 10 -7.34 11.71 17.68
N PRO A 11 -6.92 12.84 18.27
CA PRO A 11 -5.80 13.65 17.77
C PRO A 11 -4.43 12.94 17.81
N LYS A 12 -4.31 11.86 18.58
CA LYS A 12 -3.09 11.05 18.68
C LYS A 12 -3.04 9.89 17.69
N MET A 13 -4.14 9.65 16.97
CA MET A 13 -4.22 8.56 16.00
C MET A 13 -3.70 9.02 14.64
N HIS A 14 -2.85 8.20 14.02
CA HIS A 14 -2.45 8.41 12.64
C HIS A 14 -3.60 7.97 11.72
N LEU A 15 -4.15 8.92 11.01
CA LEU A 15 -5.25 8.70 10.08
C LEU A 15 -4.74 8.67 8.65
N GLN A 16 -5.25 7.74 7.86
CA GLN A 16 -5.03 7.72 6.42
C GLN A 16 -6.33 7.47 5.65
N VAL A 17 -6.37 7.98 4.43
CA VAL A 17 -7.44 7.73 3.45
C VAL A 17 -6.96 6.64 2.52
N THR A 18 -7.85 5.78 2.05
CA THR A 18 -7.53 4.82 0.99
C THR A 18 -8.07 5.29 -0.36
N THR A 19 -7.32 5.04 -1.42
CA THR A 19 -7.78 5.13 -2.81
C THR A 19 -7.91 3.75 -3.45
N GLU A 20 -8.03 2.70 -2.64
CA GLU A 20 -8.25 1.34 -3.15
C GLU A 20 -9.51 1.31 -4.02
N ALA A 21 -9.35 0.93 -5.29
CA ALA A 21 -10.42 1.06 -6.29
C ALA A 21 -11.49 -0.01 -6.16
N VAL A 22 -11.12 -1.22 -5.74
CA VAL A 22 -11.98 -2.41 -5.61
C VAL A 22 -12.82 -2.64 -6.88
N GLY A 23 -12.26 -2.30 -8.06
CA GLY A 23 -12.96 -2.38 -9.34
C GLY A 23 -14.12 -1.39 -9.53
N LYS A 24 -14.31 -0.43 -8.62
CA LYS A 24 -15.44 0.53 -8.65
C LYS A 24 -15.04 1.93 -9.10
N TYR A 25 -13.81 2.34 -8.80
CA TYR A 25 -13.36 3.69 -9.06
C TYR A 25 -12.28 3.73 -10.14
N LEU A 26 -12.38 4.69 -11.03
CA LEU A 26 -11.37 4.95 -12.06
C LEU A 26 -10.22 5.78 -11.48
N PRO A 27 -9.01 5.69 -12.07
CA PRO A 27 -7.83 6.45 -11.62
C PRO A 27 -8.09 7.96 -11.50
N GLU A 28 -8.88 8.54 -12.40
CA GLU A 28 -9.23 9.96 -12.38
C GLU A 28 -10.01 10.36 -11.13
N ALA A 29 -10.95 9.51 -10.70
CA ALA A 29 -11.73 9.74 -9.49
C ALA A 29 -10.86 9.63 -8.24
N MET A 30 -9.94 8.67 -8.21
CA MET A 30 -8.98 8.48 -7.12
C MET A 30 -8.00 9.64 -7.03
N ARG A 31 -7.45 10.12 -8.17
CA ARG A 31 -6.59 11.30 -8.22
C ARG A 31 -7.33 12.55 -7.75
N LYS A 32 -8.57 12.76 -8.22
CA LYS A 32 -9.41 13.88 -7.78
C LYS A 32 -9.60 13.88 -6.27
N LEU A 33 -9.96 12.74 -5.68
CA LEU A 33 -10.10 12.60 -4.22
C LEU A 33 -8.81 12.99 -3.49
N ALA A 34 -7.67 12.48 -3.94
CA ALA A 34 -6.38 12.76 -3.32
C ALA A 34 -6.02 14.26 -3.35
N TYR A 35 -6.29 14.95 -4.47
CA TYR A 35 -6.08 16.39 -4.59
C TYR A 35 -7.04 17.23 -3.73
N GLU A 36 -8.32 16.83 -3.63
CA GLU A 36 -9.31 17.57 -2.85
C GLU A 36 -9.12 17.43 -1.34
N VAL A 37 -8.70 16.24 -0.90
CA VAL A 37 -8.60 15.93 0.55
C VAL A 37 -7.23 16.29 1.12
N VAL A 38 -6.14 16.08 0.37
CA VAL A 38 -4.75 16.22 0.82
C VAL A 38 -4.58 15.68 2.25
N PRO A 39 -4.77 14.37 2.46
CA PRO A 39 -4.80 13.79 3.80
C PRO A 39 -3.39 13.72 4.41
N PRO A 40 -3.26 13.61 5.76
CA PRO A 40 -1.97 13.39 6.39
C PRO A 40 -1.31 12.06 5.99
N GLY A 41 -2.13 11.07 5.64
CA GLY A 41 -1.70 9.78 5.10
C GLY A 41 -2.68 9.25 4.07
N ILE A 42 -2.15 8.56 3.06
CA ILE A 42 -2.95 7.94 1.99
C ILE A 42 -2.38 6.58 1.61
N SER A 43 -3.24 5.59 1.39
CA SER A 43 -2.83 4.34 0.76
C SER A 43 -3.25 4.32 -0.71
N ILE A 44 -2.32 3.93 -1.57
CA ILE A 44 -2.49 3.90 -3.03
C ILE A 44 -2.12 2.52 -3.55
N GLY A 45 -3.08 1.82 -4.14
CA GLY A 45 -2.82 0.61 -4.94
C GLY A 45 -2.07 1.00 -6.21
N VAL A 46 -0.79 0.61 -6.30
CA VAL A 46 0.09 1.11 -7.37
C VAL A 46 -0.47 0.77 -8.75
N ARG A 47 -0.86 -0.50 -8.97
CA ARG A 47 -1.46 -0.96 -10.23
C ARG A 47 -2.87 -0.41 -10.49
N GLU A 48 -3.60 -0.08 -9.43
CA GLU A 48 -4.95 0.46 -9.57
C GLU A 48 -4.92 1.93 -9.98
N MET A 49 -3.97 2.69 -9.44
CA MET A 49 -3.75 4.08 -9.83
C MET A 49 -3.17 4.19 -11.23
N ILE A 50 -2.33 3.24 -11.66
CA ILE A 50 -1.63 3.21 -12.94
C ILE A 50 -1.91 1.87 -13.66
N PRO A 51 -3.13 1.66 -14.16
CA PRO A 51 -3.52 0.38 -14.76
C PRO A 51 -2.78 0.07 -16.06
N SER A 52 -2.28 1.08 -16.77
CA SER A 52 -1.43 0.94 -17.96
C SER A 52 -0.04 0.36 -17.65
N ARG A 53 0.38 0.34 -16.39
CA ARG A 53 1.75 0.02 -15.95
C ARG A 53 2.82 0.98 -16.46
N ASP A 54 2.41 2.09 -17.07
CA ASP A 54 3.30 3.15 -17.54
C ASP A 54 2.84 4.49 -16.92
N PRO A 55 3.65 5.08 -16.01
CA PRO A 55 3.27 6.29 -15.30
C PRO A 55 3.12 7.48 -16.26
N THR A 56 1.99 8.15 -16.19
CA THR A 56 1.71 9.36 -16.96
C THR A 56 2.21 10.60 -16.24
N SER A 57 2.20 11.74 -16.94
CA SER A 57 2.51 13.05 -16.33
C SER A 57 1.56 13.40 -15.18
N GLU A 58 0.32 12.93 -15.22
CA GLU A 58 -0.65 13.17 -14.15
C GLU A 58 -0.33 12.35 -12.90
N ASP A 59 0.16 11.11 -13.06
CA ASP A 59 0.59 10.28 -11.93
C ASP A 59 1.83 10.89 -11.25
N VAL A 60 2.80 11.35 -12.05
CA VAL A 60 3.99 12.06 -11.57
C VAL A 60 3.62 13.33 -10.80
N LYS A 61 2.69 14.13 -11.34
CA LYS A 61 2.20 15.36 -10.67
C LYS A 61 1.50 15.04 -9.35
N LEU A 62 0.64 14.01 -9.33
CA LEU A 62 -0.05 13.59 -8.09
C LEU A 62 0.95 13.25 -7.00
N TYR A 63 1.88 12.33 -7.28
CA TYR A 63 2.86 11.88 -6.31
C TYR A 63 3.72 13.02 -5.79
N LYS A 64 4.17 13.90 -6.69
CA LYS A 64 4.92 15.08 -6.32
C LYS A 64 4.11 16.02 -5.42
N SER A 65 2.87 16.31 -5.79
CA SER A 65 1.98 17.18 -5.02
C SER A 65 1.72 16.65 -3.60
N LEU A 66 1.43 15.35 -3.47
CA LEU A 66 1.23 14.71 -2.17
C LEU A 66 2.50 14.76 -1.31
N THR A 67 3.66 14.49 -1.92
CA THR A 67 4.95 14.54 -1.24
C THR A 67 5.29 15.95 -0.77
N ASP A 68 5.12 16.95 -1.64
CA ASP A 68 5.37 18.37 -1.33
C ASP A 68 4.43 18.86 -0.22
N ALA A 69 3.21 18.34 -0.14
CA ALA A 69 2.25 18.61 0.94
C ALA A 69 2.56 17.88 2.26
N GLY A 70 3.55 16.99 2.28
CA GLY A 70 3.93 16.21 3.46
C GLY A 70 3.04 14.98 3.72
N THR A 71 2.15 14.62 2.78
CA THR A 71 1.32 13.43 2.86
C THR A 71 2.19 12.17 2.91
N LYS A 72 1.93 11.27 3.84
CA LYS A 72 2.59 9.96 3.92
C LYS A 72 1.88 8.98 2.99
N ILE A 73 2.58 8.51 1.95
CA ILE A 73 2.00 7.60 0.95
C ILE A 73 2.39 6.17 1.30
N GLN A 74 1.39 5.32 1.55
CA GLN A 74 1.54 3.88 1.65
C GLN A 74 1.24 3.25 0.28
N HIS A 75 2.24 2.59 -0.30
CA HIS A 75 2.11 1.95 -1.60
C HIS A 75 1.63 0.51 -1.42
N ILE A 76 0.40 0.21 -1.85
CA ILE A 76 -0.12 -1.15 -1.82
C ILE A 76 0.39 -1.88 -3.06
N CYS A 77 1.12 -2.98 -2.83
CA CYS A 77 1.70 -3.83 -3.86
C CYS A 77 1.05 -5.21 -3.77
N TYR A 78 0.34 -5.61 -4.82
CA TYR A 78 -0.34 -6.90 -4.94
C TYR A 78 0.52 -7.97 -5.60
N GLY A 79 1.62 -7.58 -6.22
CA GLY A 79 2.62 -8.44 -6.84
C GLY A 79 3.99 -7.76 -6.94
N PRO A 80 5.06 -8.55 -7.14
CA PRO A 80 6.42 -7.99 -7.23
C PRO A 80 6.58 -7.00 -8.38
N GLU A 81 5.82 -7.14 -9.46
CA GLU A 81 5.79 -6.22 -10.59
C GLU A 81 5.23 -4.83 -10.25
N ASP A 82 4.52 -4.67 -9.12
CA ASP A 82 4.12 -3.35 -8.62
C ASP A 82 5.30 -2.58 -8.06
N ILE A 83 6.34 -3.27 -7.61
CA ILE A 83 7.59 -2.64 -7.17
C ILE A 83 8.38 -2.11 -8.37
N ASP A 84 8.37 -2.82 -9.50
CA ASP A 84 8.96 -2.34 -10.75
C ASP A 84 8.27 -1.03 -11.17
N LEU A 85 6.94 -1.02 -11.18
CA LEU A 85 6.13 0.16 -11.49
C LEU A 85 6.38 1.32 -10.51
N LEU A 86 6.41 1.03 -9.21
CA LEU A 86 6.70 2.01 -8.16
C LEU A 86 8.08 2.62 -8.34
N SER A 87 9.10 1.80 -8.61
CA SER A 87 10.46 2.26 -8.86
C SER A 87 10.54 3.25 -10.01
N ASN A 88 9.83 2.95 -11.11
CA ASN A 88 9.74 3.85 -12.27
C ASN A 88 9.07 5.18 -11.89
N LEU A 89 7.91 5.11 -11.22
CA LEU A 89 7.16 6.28 -10.77
C LEU A 89 7.98 7.18 -9.83
N LEU A 90 8.64 6.62 -8.83
CA LEU A 90 9.50 7.37 -7.90
C LEU A 90 10.65 8.08 -8.65
N SER A 91 11.25 7.40 -9.62
CA SER A 91 12.33 7.96 -10.44
C SER A 91 11.84 9.12 -11.30
N LEU A 92 10.71 8.96 -12.00
CA LEU A 92 10.10 10.02 -12.82
C LEU A 92 9.66 11.22 -11.99
N SER A 93 9.14 10.96 -10.79
CA SER A 93 8.70 12.01 -9.85
C SER A 93 9.84 12.66 -9.08
N LYS A 94 11.07 12.15 -9.21
CA LYS A 94 12.26 12.57 -8.45
C LYS A 94 12.04 12.48 -6.93
N ILE A 95 11.28 11.50 -6.49
CA ILE A 95 11.01 11.20 -5.09
C ILE A 95 12.06 10.21 -4.59
N SER A 96 12.54 10.43 -3.37
CA SER A 96 13.51 9.54 -2.73
C SER A 96 12.97 8.12 -2.59
N LYS A 97 13.80 7.14 -2.93
CA LYS A 97 13.54 5.71 -2.66
C LYS A 97 13.83 5.31 -1.21
N ASN A 98 14.42 6.22 -0.41
CA ASN A 98 14.64 5.99 1.02
C ASN A 98 13.42 6.40 1.83
N GLY A 99 12.98 5.53 2.72
CA GLY A 99 11.80 5.74 3.55
C GLY A 99 10.48 5.55 2.80
N THR A 100 10.51 4.90 1.65
CA THR A 100 9.30 4.47 0.92
C THR A 100 8.49 3.53 1.82
N TRP A 101 7.18 3.75 1.95
CA TRP A 101 6.32 2.89 2.75
C TRP A 101 5.50 1.96 1.86
N CYS A 102 5.71 0.63 2.01
CA CYS A 102 5.06 -0.39 1.20
C CYS A 102 4.15 -1.30 2.04
N MET A 103 3.01 -1.67 1.47
CA MET A 103 2.13 -2.72 1.98
C MET A 103 2.09 -3.86 0.97
N PHE A 104 2.60 -5.04 1.35
CA PHE A 104 2.53 -6.24 0.51
C PHE A 104 1.25 -7.00 0.80
N VAL A 105 0.46 -7.22 -0.22
CA VAL A 105 -0.78 -7.99 -0.15
C VAL A 105 -0.49 -9.43 -0.56
N ILE A 106 -0.60 -10.36 0.38
CA ILE A 106 -0.31 -11.77 0.17
C ILE A 106 -1.62 -12.56 0.13
N GLY A 107 -1.99 -13.04 -1.06
CA GLY A 107 -3.30 -13.63 -1.29
C GLY A 107 -4.38 -12.59 -1.55
N HIS A 108 -5.62 -13.02 -1.64
CA HIS A 108 -6.76 -12.15 -1.88
C HIS A 108 -8.05 -12.76 -1.33
N TYR A 109 -8.97 -11.92 -0.89
CA TYR A 109 -10.28 -12.36 -0.39
C TYR A 109 -11.15 -13.09 -1.44
N SER A 110 -10.83 -12.96 -2.74
CA SER A 110 -11.51 -13.69 -3.83
C SER A 110 -11.05 -15.16 -3.99
N GLY A 111 -10.16 -15.66 -3.11
CA GLY A 111 -9.75 -17.05 -3.07
C GLY A 111 -8.30 -17.34 -3.47
N GLU A 112 -7.49 -16.34 -3.81
CA GLU A 112 -6.06 -16.56 -3.95
C GLU A 112 -5.44 -16.90 -2.59
N VAL A 113 -4.82 -18.09 -2.50
CA VAL A 113 -4.25 -18.58 -1.25
C VAL A 113 -3.03 -17.77 -0.86
N SER A 114 -3.02 -17.30 0.38
CA SER A 114 -1.86 -16.62 0.96
C SER A 114 -0.68 -17.61 1.10
N ASN A 115 0.51 -17.18 0.68
CA ASN A 115 1.73 -17.98 0.78
C ASN A 115 2.86 -17.13 1.38
N PRO A 116 3.38 -17.47 2.57
CA PRO A 116 4.44 -16.72 3.24
C PRO A 116 5.72 -16.55 2.42
N GLU A 117 6.04 -17.49 1.53
CA GLU A 117 7.26 -17.41 0.72
C GLU A 117 7.22 -16.28 -0.32
N LYS A 118 6.03 -15.82 -0.71
CA LYS A 118 5.88 -14.65 -1.60
C LYS A 118 6.50 -13.38 -1.00
N ILE A 119 6.61 -13.25 0.32
CA ILE A 119 7.21 -12.07 0.97
C ILE A 119 8.64 -11.87 0.52
N SER A 120 9.43 -12.95 0.42
CA SER A 120 10.83 -12.86 -0.02
C SER A 120 10.97 -12.31 -1.43
N ILE A 121 10.03 -12.63 -2.33
CA ILE A 121 10.02 -12.13 -3.72
C ILE A 121 9.85 -10.59 -3.76
N PHE A 122 8.97 -10.04 -2.91
CA PHE A 122 8.84 -8.59 -2.78
C PHE A 122 10.12 -7.93 -2.25
N LEU A 123 10.76 -8.55 -1.25
CA LEU A 123 12.00 -8.03 -0.67
C LEU A 123 13.15 -8.06 -1.68
N ASP A 124 13.26 -9.11 -2.49
CA ASP A 124 14.25 -9.20 -3.55
C ASP A 124 14.05 -8.08 -4.60
N LYS A 125 12.78 -7.78 -4.95
CA LYS A 125 12.46 -6.67 -5.84
C LYS A 125 12.80 -5.29 -5.25
N LEU A 126 12.54 -5.07 -3.97
CA LEU A 126 12.97 -3.83 -3.30
C LEU A 126 14.48 -3.66 -3.39
N LYS A 127 15.24 -4.75 -3.15
CA LYS A 127 16.70 -4.76 -3.24
C LYS A 127 17.19 -4.51 -4.67
N GLU A 128 16.60 -5.18 -5.67
CA GLU A 128 16.90 -4.99 -7.09
C GLU A 128 16.80 -3.52 -7.51
N HIS A 129 15.76 -2.83 -7.05
CA HIS A 129 15.52 -1.43 -7.37
C HIS A 129 16.16 -0.43 -6.39
N SER A 130 16.94 -0.91 -5.42
CA SER A 130 17.55 -0.07 -4.38
C SER A 130 16.53 0.78 -3.63
N ILE A 131 15.34 0.24 -3.37
CA ILE A 131 14.30 0.87 -2.57
C ILE A 131 14.51 0.49 -1.12
N ASN A 132 14.89 1.46 -0.28
CA ASN A 132 14.95 1.27 1.17
C ASN A 132 13.58 1.57 1.76
N ALA A 133 12.74 0.55 1.84
CA ALA A 133 11.35 0.65 2.27
C ALA A 133 11.16 0.33 3.75
N ASP A 134 10.27 1.08 4.39
CA ASP A 134 9.52 0.60 5.54
C ASP A 134 8.33 -0.23 5.00
N TRP A 135 8.15 -1.48 5.44
CA TRP A 135 7.17 -2.35 4.82
C TRP A 135 6.34 -3.14 5.81
N ALA A 136 5.14 -3.45 5.38
CA ALA A 136 4.20 -4.27 6.12
C ALA A 136 3.58 -5.33 5.21
N VAL A 137 2.98 -6.35 5.82
CA VAL A 137 2.24 -7.40 5.13
C VAL A 137 0.80 -7.42 5.63
N CYS A 138 -0.14 -7.60 4.73
CA CYS A 138 -1.46 -8.15 5.03
C CYS A 138 -1.66 -9.46 4.24
N ALA A 139 -2.38 -10.40 4.83
CA ALA A 139 -2.66 -11.69 4.25
C ALA A 139 -4.08 -12.15 4.63
N PHE A 140 -4.60 -13.19 4.00
CA PHE A 140 -6.02 -13.54 4.08
C PHE A 140 -6.25 -14.96 4.55
N ALA A 141 -7.40 -15.15 5.23
CA ALA A 141 -7.93 -16.44 5.65
C ALA A 141 -6.95 -17.24 6.54
N LYS A 142 -7.01 -18.55 6.50
CA LYS A 142 -6.26 -19.44 7.41
C LYS A 142 -4.73 -19.27 7.39
N GLU A 143 -4.17 -18.78 6.28
CA GLU A 143 -2.73 -18.57 6.15
C GLU A 143 -2.28 -17.15 6.57
N GLU A 144 -3.21 -16.30 7.03
CA GLU A 144 -2.88 -14.96 7.51
C GLU A 144 -1.79 -15.01 8.58
N ILE A 145 -1.99 -15.81 9.64
CA ILE A 145 -1.07 -15.87 10.78
C ILE A 145 0.33 -16.34 10.37
N SER A 146 0.44 -17.32 9.47
CA SER A 146 1.74 -17.81 8.98
C SER A 146 2.49 -16.72 8.20
N CYS A 147 1.78 -15.96 7.35
CA CYS A 147 2.34 -14.83 6.62
C CYS A 147 2.81 -13.69 7.56
N LEU A 148 1.97 -13.32 8.54
CA LEU A 148 2.30 -12.27 9.50
C LEU A 148 3.50 -12.64 10.38
N LYS A 149 3.57 -13.89 10.86
CA LYS A 149 4.75 -14.41 11.59
C LYS A 149 6.02 -14.34 10.74
N LYS A 150 5.95 -14.70 9.46
CA LYS A 150 7.07 -14.61 8.53
C LYS A 150 7.50 -13.16 8.34
N ALA A 151 6.54 -12.22 8.16
CA ALA A 151 6.83 -10.79 8.02
C ALA A 151 7.61 -10.25 9.22
N ILE A 152 7.15 -10.54 10.45
CA ILE A 152 7.83 -10.11 11.68
C ILE A 152 9.26 -10.69 11.76
N LYS A 153 9.45 -11.98 11.44
CA LYS A 153 10.78 -12.62 11.43
C LYS A 153 11.74 -11.97 10.43
N LEU A 154 11.22 -11.41 9.34
CA LEU A 154 12.01 -10.71 8.32
C LEU A 154 12.17 -9.20 8.61
N GLY A 155 11.70 -8.72 9.76
CA GLY A 155 11.83 -7.32 10.18
C GLY A 155 10.74 -6.39 9.64
N GLY A 156 9.67 -6.93 9.04
CA GLY A 156 8.53 -6.17 8.56
C GLY A 156 7.47 -5.91 9.62
N LYS A 157 6.52 -5.06 9.28
CA LYS A 157 5.31 -4.77 10.05
C LYS A 157 4.14 -5.60 9.53
N ILE A 158 3.02 -5.55 10.23
CA ILE A 158 1.82 -6.31 9.89
C ILE A 158 0.59 -5.39 9.90
N ARG A 159 -0.35 -5.69 9.02
CA ARG A 159 -1.70 -5.11 9.03
C ARG A 159 -2.70 -6.23 9.28
N VAL A 160 -3.56 -6.06 10.26
CA VAL A 160 -4.64 -6.98 10.62
C VAL A 160 -5.97 -6.27 10.59
N GLY A 161 -7.04 -7.01 10.36
CA GLY A 161 -8.41 -6.49 10.36
C GLY A 161 -9.40 -7.55 9.93
N PHE A 162 -10.67 -7.35 10.27
CA PHE A 162 -11.76 -8.26 9.91
C PHE A 162 -11.93 -8.43 8.40
N GLU A 163 -11.45 -7.49 7.60
CA GLU A 163 -11.45 -7.61 6.13
C GLU A 163 -10.50 -8.71 5.62
N ASN A 164 -9.46 -9.04 6.41
CA ASN A 164 -8.45 -10.02 6.06
C ASN A 164 -8.85 -11.43 6.49
N SER A 165 -9.29 -11.57 7.74
CA SER A 165 -9.74 -12.84 8.30
C SER A 165 -10.68 -12.61 9.49
N MET A 166 -11.71 -13.45 9.58
CA MET A 166 -12.54 -13.59 10.79
C MET A 166 -12.25 -14.90 11.50
N LEU A 167 -11.22 -15.63 11.07
CA LEU A 167 -10.84 -16.91 11.66
C LEU A 167 -9.86 -16.70 12.81
N MET A 168 -10.03 -17.49 13.86
CA MET A 168 -9.03 -17.64 14.92
C MET A 168 -7.85 -18.50 14.44
N PRO A 169 -6.71 -18.54 15.18
CA PRO A 169 -5.54 -19.34 14.79
C PRO A 169 -5.80 -20.84 14.63
N ASP A 170 -6.85 -21.35 15.28
CA ASP A 170 -7.32 -22.75 15.16
C ASP A 170 -8.23 -22.99 13.96
N GLY A 171 -8.60 -21.94 13.24
CA GLY A 171 -9.43 -21.98 12.04
C GLY A 171 -10.94 -21.89 12.29
N GLU A 172 -11.36 -21.55 13.53
CA GLU A 172 -12.76 -21.32 13.90
C GLU A 172 -13.19 -19.86 13.71
#